data_74817133bcade05035812f54f1ed5f64
#
_entry.id   74817133bcade05035812f54f1ed5f64
#
_cell.length_a   1.000
_cell.length_b   1.000
_cell.length_c   1.000
_cell.angle_alpha   90.00
_cell.angle_beta   90.00
_cell.angle_gamma   90.00
#
_symmetry.space_group_name_H-M   'P 1'
#
loop_
_entity.id
_entity.type
_entity.pdbx_description
1 polymer ?
#
loop_
_entity_poly.entity_id
_entity_poly.type
_entity_poly.pdbx_seq_one_letter_code
_entity_poly.pdbx_strand_id
1 'polypeptide(L)'
;KYGVKQPLFLGDRIDTDITGANKVGMASVLVLTGVSTRKEVLGQRLEGRPRYIIGSMSELLEPYAYPRATKRGYRSGSAEVELRGSKVRLVEGDPTSVDALRAACAVVYTSKTPIFGLDVEPALYE
;
A
#
# COMPACT_ATOMS: atom_id res chain seq x y z
N LYS A 1 4.67 6.64 15.88
CA LYS A 1 4.57 5.36 15.20
C LYS A 1 3.20 5.18 14.63
N TYR A 2 2.75 3.96 14.59
CA TYR A 2 1.52 3.51 13.98
C TYR A 2 0.31 3.87 14.81
N GLY A 3 -0.09 5.10 14.94
CA GLY A 3 -1.30 5.43 15.66
C GLY A 3 -1.33 4.83 17.06
N VAL A 4 -0.35 5.19 17.86
CA VAL A 4 -0.03 4.55 19.13
C VAL A 4 -1.19 4.42 20.12
N LYS A 5 -2.24 5.20 19.98
CA LYS A 5 -3.38 5.15 20.89
C LYS A 5 -4.47 4.18 20.44
N GLN A 6 -4.29 3.56 19.29
CA GLN A 6 -5.27 2.64 18.73
C GLN A 6 -4.65 1.27 18.57
N PRO A 7 -5.40 0.22 18.84
CA PRO A 7 -4.89 -1.12 18.61
C PRO A 7 -4.65 -1.34 17.13
N LEU A 8 -3.57 -2.05 16.82
CA LEU A 8 -3.27 -2.47 15.46
C LEU A 8 -3.68 -3.92 15.28
N PHE A 9 -4.26 -4.22 14.15
CA PHE A 9 -4.58 -5.59 13.79
C PHE A 9 -3.69 -6.01 12.63
N LEU A 10 -2.79 -6.96 12.89
CA LEU A 10 -1.83 -7.43 11.90
C LEU A 10 -2.33 -8.70 11.24
N GLY A 11 -2.19 -8.78 9.94
CA GLY A 11 -2.54 -9.98 9.22
C GLY A 11 -1.88 -10.03 7.86
N ASP A 12 -1.89 -11.22 7.27
CA ASP A 12 -1.29 -11.45 5.95
C ASP A 12 -2.33 -11.76 4.87
N ARG A 13 -3.60 -11.77 5.23
CA ARG A 13 -4.70 -12.02 4.30
C ARG A 13 -5.65 -10.84 4.25
N ILE A 14 -5.86 -10.32 3.04
CA ILE A 14 -6.73 -9.17 2.86
C ILE A 14 -8.20 -9.55 3.10
N ASP A 15 -8.63 -10.67 2.54
CA ASP A 15 -10.04 -11.05 2.55
C ASP A 15 -10.59 -11.35 3.95
N THR A 16 -9.74 -11.71 4.89
CA THR A 16 -10.16 -12.00 6.27
C THR A 16 -9.62 -10.98 7.25
N ASP A 17 -8.29 -10.86 7.33
CA ASP A 17 -7.64 -10.07 8.37
C ASP A 17 -7.84 -8.57 8.18
N ILE A 18 -7.54 -8.08 6.98
CA ILE A 18 -7.59 -6.64 6.72
C ILE A 18 -9.04 -6.16 6.62
N THR A 19 -9.85 -6.89 5.88
CA THR A 19 -11.27 -6.54 5.73
C THR A 19 -11.97 -6.59 7.08
N GLY A 20 -11.67 -7.59 7.90
CA GLY A 20 -12.25 -7.71 9.23
C GLY A 20 -11.87 -6.55 10.13
N ALA A 21 -10.60 -6.17 10.15
CA ALA A 21 -10.13 -5.05 10.97
C ALA A 21 -10.78 -3.75 10.51
N ASN A 22 -10.84 -3.52 9.21
CA ASN A 22 -11.42 -2.31 8.66
C ASN A 22 -12.91 -2.17 9.02
N LYS A 23 -13.64 -3.29 9.02
CA LYS A 23 -15.07 -3.28 9.33
C LYS A 23 -15.36 -2.83 10.77
N VAL A 24 -14.47 -3.14 11.70
CA VAL A 24 -14.67 -2.76 13.09
C VAL A 24 -13.90 -1.50 13.47
N GLY A 25 -13.30 -0.81 12.48
CA GLY A 25 -12.62 0.45 12.71
C GLY A 25 -11.23 0.33 13.34
N MET A 26 -10.63 -0.85 13.31
CA MET A 26 -9.26 -1.04 13.79
C MET A 26 -8.26 -0.68 12.71
N ALA A 27 -7.11 -0.15 13.11
CA ALA A 27 -6.03 0.13 12.17
C ALA A 27 -5.43 -1.20 11.70
N SER A 28 -5.51 -1.46 10.40
CA SER A 28 -5.06 -2.72 9.81
C SER A 28 -3.63 -2.59 9.29
N VAL A 29 -2.83 -3.63 9.52
CA VAL A 29 -1.45 -3.72 9.04
C VAL A 29 -1.33 -4.99 8.21
N LEU A 30 -1.07 -4.82 6.91
CA LEU A 30 -0.82 -5.97 6.04
C LEU A 30 0.66 -6.33 6.11
N VAL A 31 0.94 -7.59 6.46
CA VAL A 31 2.29 -8.13 6.46
C VAL A 31 2.47 -8.95 5.18
N LEU A 32 3.48 -8.59 4.39
CA LEU A 32 3.70 -9.23 3.08
C LEU A 32 4.46 -10.54 3.26
N THR A 33 3.75 -11.59 3.64
CA THR A 33 4.34 -12.91 3.89
C THR A 33 4.07 -13.92 2.78
N GLY A 34 3.47 -13.46 1.68
CA GLY A 34 3.23 -14.30 0.51
C GLY A 34 1.81 -14.81 0.35
N VAL A 35 0.94 -14.63 1.34
CA VAL A 35 -0.46 -15.04 1.20
C VAL A 35 -1.22 -14.05 0.32
N SER A 36 -1.17 -12.77 0.65
CA SER A 36 -1.74 -11.74 -0.22
C SER A 36 -0.64 -11.12 -1.07
N THR A 37 -0.90 -10.96 -2.36
CA THR A 37 0.09 -10.46 -3.31
C THR A 37 0.03 -8.95 -3.42
N ARG A 38 1.10 -8.38 -3.98
CA ARG A 38 1.15 -6.94 -4.28
C ARG A 38 0.01 -6.54 -5.20
N LYS A 39 -0.29 -7.38 -6.20
CA LYS A 39 -1.38 -7.14 -7.13
C LYS A 39 -2.73 -7.08 -6.43
N GLU A 40 -2.97 -8.00 -5.50
CA GLU A 40 -4.20 -8.01 -4.72
C GLU A 40 -4.37 -6.73 -3.90
N VAL A 41 -3.30 -6.30 -3.26
CA VAL A 41 -3.33 -5.08 -2.44
C VAL A 41 -3.65 -3.85 -3.29
N LEU A 42 -3.01 -3.74 -4.45
CA LEU A 42 -3.23 -2.60 -5.34
C LEU A 42 -4.67 -2.54 -5.85
N GLY A 43 -5.29 -3.69 -6.05
CA GLY A 43 -6.64 -3.77 -6.62
C GLY A 43 -7.78 -3.66 -5.62
N GLN A 44 -7.49 -3.41 -4.34
CA GLN A 44 -8.54 -3.44 -3.33
C GLN A 44 -9.46 -2.22 -3.36
N ARG A 45 -10.72 -2.48 -3.03
CA ARG A 45 -11.68 -1.44 -2.72
C ARG A 45 -11.49 -1.01 -1.28
N LEU A 46 -12.24 0.01 -0.86
CA LEU A 46 -12.07 0.64 0.44
C LEU A 46 -12.01 -0.37 1.60
N GLU A 47 -12.89 -1.36 1.63
CA GLU A 47 -12.96 -2.31 2.74
C GLU A 47 -11.71 -3.17 2.87
N GLY A 48 -10.99 -3.41 1.77
CA GLY A 48 -9.82 -4.27 1.76
C GLY A 48 -8.50 -3.54 1.77
N ARG A 49 -8.52 -2.21 1.86
CA ARG A 49 -7.29 -1.41 1.83
C ARG A 49 -6.66 -1.37 3.21
N PRO A 50 -5.41 -1.88 3.35
CA PRO A 50 -4.73 -1.81 4.64
C PRO A 50 -4.34 -0.37 4.96
N ARG A 51 -4.35 -0.04 6.25
CA ARG A 51 -3.88 1.25 6.71
C ARG A 51 -2.36 1.33 6.60
N TYR A 52 -1.69 0.24 6.92
CA TYR A 52 -0.23 0.17 6.87
C TYR A 52 0.19 -1.10 6.14
N ILE A 53 1.36 -1.05 5.51
CA ILE A 53 1.93 -2.20 4.78
C ILE A 53 3.36 -2.36 5.24
N ILE A 54 3.72 -3.55 5.72
CA ILE A 54 5.09 -3.87 6.12
C ILE A 54 5.54 -5.15 5.43
N GLY A 55 6.84 -5.24 5.18
CA GLY A 55 7.40 -6.42 4.53
C GLY A 55 7.59 -7.58 5.49
N SER A 56 7.86 -7.28 6.75
CA SER A 56 8.05 -8.29 7.79
C SER A 56 7.74 -7.68 9.15
N MET A 57 7.57 -8.55 10.15
CA MET A 57 7.25 -8.11 11.50
C MET A 57 8.33 -7.24 12.13
N SER A 58 9.60 -7.40 11.70
CA SER A 58 10.69 -6.58 12.24
C SER A 58 10.51 -5.09 11.93
N GLU A 59 9.76 -4.76 10.89
CA GLU A 59 9.52 -3.36 10.53
C GLU A 59 8.61 -2.63 11.51
N LEU A 60 7.94 -3.35 12.40
CA LEU A 60 7.12 -2.72 13.44
C LEU A 60 7.97 -1.86 14.39
N LEU A 61 9.26 -2.16 14.50
CA LEU A 61 10.18 -1.43 15.35
C LEU A 61 10.85 -0.26 14.65
N GLU A 62 10.54 -0.03 13.39
CA GLU A 62 11.16 1.00 12.57
C GLU A 62 10.16 2.12 12.27
N PRO A 63 10.63 3.34 12.01
CA PRO A 63 9.74 4.40 11.57
C PRO A 63 9.04 4.02 10.28
N TYR A 64 7.75 4.31 10.21
CA TYR A 64 6.98 4.00 9.01
C TYR A 64 7.17 5.10 7.96
N ALA A 65 7.48 4.69 6.73
CA ALA A 65 7.63 5.63 5.62
C ALA A 65 6.25 5.93 5.03
N TYR A 66 5.55 6.91 5.64
CA TYR A 66 4.24 7.31 5.17
C TYR A 66 4.31 7.86 3.75
N PRO A 67 3.42 7.43 2.85
CA PRO A 67 3.36 8.03 1.53
C PRO A 67 3.04 9.51 1.62
N ARG A 68 3.79 10.32 0.89
CA ARG A 68 3.59 11.77 0.83
C ARG A 68 3.34 12.20 -0.59
N ALA A 69 2.38 13.11 -0.79
CA ALA A 69 2.04 13.61 -2.11
C ALA A 69 3.20 14.40 -2.70
N THR A 70 3.47 14.18 -3.97
CA THR A 70 4.47 14.92 -4.73
C THR A 70 3.77 15.56 -5.94
N LYS A 71 4.53 16.32 -6.74
CA LYS A 71 3.97 16.92 -7.94
C LYS A 71 3.47 15.89 -8.94
N ARG A 72 4.05 14.68 -8.92
CA ARG A 72 3.73 13.63 -9.89
C ARG A 72 2.80 12.56 -9.34
N GLY A 73 2.87 12.32 -8.05
CA GLY A 73 2.11 11.23 -7.43
C GLY A 73 2.41 11.14 -5.95
N TYR A 74 3.04 10.06 -5.52
CA TYR A 74 3.38 9.84 -4.12
C TYR A 74 4.79 9.28 -3.97
N ARG A 75 5.42 9.65 -2.86
CA ARG A 75 6.72 9.13 -2.47
C ARG A 75 6.60 8.49 -1.09
N SER A 76 7.19 7.31 -0.95
CA SER A 76 7.33 6.62 0.33
C SER A 76 8.79 6.22 0.46
N GLY A 77 9.49 6.77 1.46
CA GLY A 77 10.91 6.48 1.63
C GLY A 77 11.72 6.79 0.38
N SER A 78 12.36 5.77 -0.17
CA SER A 78 13.24 5.93 -1.33
C SER A 78 12.53 5.73 -2.67
N ALA A 79 11.23 5.46 -2.66
CA ALA A 79 10.50 5.18 -3.89
C ALA A 79 9.46 6.25 -4.20
N GLU A 80 9.38 6.62 -5.47
CA GLU A 80 8.35 7.56 -5.94
C GLU A 80 7.61 6.94 -7.11
N VAL A 81 6.28 7.05 -7.08
CA VAL A 81 5.38 6.54 -8.12
C VAL A 81 4.55 7.70 -8.64
N GLU A 82 4.44 7.81 -9.94
CA GLU A 82 3.67 8.88 -10.57
C GLU A 82 2.37 8.37 -11.15
N LEU A 83 1.41 9.27 -11.25
CA LEU A 83 0.19 9.07 -12.03
C LEU A 83 0.20 10.08 -13.16
N ARG A 84 0.26 9.59 -14.39
CA ARG A 84 0.23 10.43 -15.58
C ARG A 84 -0.91 9.97 -16.46
N GLY A 85 -2.00 10.73 -16.48
CA GLY A 85 -3.22 10.27 -17.13
C GLY A 85 -3.75 9.04 -16.40
N SER A 86 -3.80 7.90 -17.09
CA SER A 86 -4.20 6.64 -16.47
C SER A 86 -3.01 5.72 -16.20
N LYS A 87 -1.79 6.19 -16.38
CA LYS A 87 -0.59 5.37 -16.25
C LYS A 87 0.06 5.58 -14.88
N VAL A 88 0.27 4.48 -14.16
CA VAL A 88 0.94 4.45 -12.87
C VAL A 88 2.35 3.88 -13.09
N ARG A 89 3.37 4.67 -12.83
CA ARG A 89 4.76 4.32 -13.16
C ARG A 89 5.69 4.64 -12.01
N LEU A 90 6.69 3.79 -11.83
CA LEU A 90 7.77 4.05 -10.88
C LEU A 90 8.69 5.11 -11.47
N VAL A 91 8.94 6.17 -10.70
CA VAL A 91 9.85 7.25 -11.09
C VAL A 91 11.23 7.02 -10.49
N GLU A 92 11.28 6.54 -9.25
CA GLU A 92 12.52 6.36 -8.52
C GLU A 92 12.39 5.21 -7.54
N GLY A 93 13.47 4.48 -7.31
CA GLY A 93 13.52 3.42 -6.31
C GLY A 93 13.43 2.03 -6.91
N ASP A 94 13.43 1.03 -6.03
CA ASP A 94 13.35 -0.38 -6.39
C ASP A 94 11.86 -0.78 -6.47
N PRO A 95 11.39 -1.25 -7.62
CA PRO A 95 9.98 -1.61 -7.77
C PRO A 95 9.54 -2.77 -6.86
N THR A 96 10.48 -3.60 -6.41
CA THR A 96 10.16 -4.72 -5.54
C THR A 96 10.12 -4.34 -4.06
N SER A 97 10.49 -3.11 -3.73
CA SER A 97 10.55 -2.66 -2.33
C SER A 97 9.16 -2.43 -1.76
N VAL A 98 9.07 -2.46 -0.44
CA VAL A 98 7.82 -2.13 0.25
C VAL A 98 7.51 -0.64 0.06
N ASP A 99 8.54 0.20 0.03
CA ASP A 99 8.36 1.63 -0.24
C ASP A 99 7.64 1.85 -1.58
N ALA A 100 8.05 1.14 -2.63
CA ALA A 100 7.41 1.26 -3.93
C ALA A 100 5.95 0.83 -3.87
N LEU A 101 5.65 -0.24 -3.14
CA LEU A 101 4.26 -0.68 -2.98
C LEU A 101 3.43 0.33 -2.20
N ARG A 102 3.98 0.89 -1.13
CA ARG A 102 3.30 1.93 -0.35
C ARG A 102 2.97 3.14 -1.22
N ALA A 103 3.93 3.61 -2.00
CA ALA A 103 3.73 4.75 -2.89
C ALA A 103 2.71 4.42 -3.98
N ALA A 104 2.80 3.23 -4.58
CA ALA A 104 1.87 2.80 -5.62
C ALA A 104 0.45 2.70 -5.07
N CYS A 105 0.27 2.14 -3.89
CA CYS A 105 -1.04 2.06 -3.26
C CYS A 105 -1.62 3.45 -3.00
N ALA A 106 -0.79 4.38 -2.53
CA ALA A 106 -1.26 5.75 -2.30
C ALA A 106 -1.75 6.39 -3.59
N VAL A 107 -1.02 6.19 -4.69
CA VAL A 107 -1.42 6.72 -6.00
C VAL A 107 -2.75 6.10 -6.43
N VAL A 108 -2.87 4.78 -6.36
CA VAL A 108 -4.06 4.06 -6.80
C VAL A 108 -5.26 4.40 -5.92
N TYR A 109 -5.07 4.40 -4.60
CA TYR A 109 -6.16 4.58 -3.65
C TYR A 109 -6.70 6.01 -3.66
N THR A 110 -5.88 6.99 -3.99
CA THR A 110 -6.32 8.38 -4.07
C THR A 110 -6.80 8.76 -5.46
N SER A 111 -6.56 7.90 -6.45
CA SER A 111 -7.06 8.12 -7.80
C SER A 111 -8.58 7.98 -7.81
N LYS A 112 -9.23 8.79 -8.61
CA LYS A 112 -10.67 8.69 -8.81
C LYS A 112 -11.02 7.65 -9.88
N THR A 113 -10.02 7.08 -10.54
CA THR A 113 -10.21 6.07 -11.56
C THR A 113 -10.16 4.68 -10.92
N PRO A 114 -11.12 3.79 -11.20
CA PRO A 114 -11.05 2.42 -10.70
C PRO A 114 -9.80 1.72 -11.21
N ILE A 115 -9.33 0.72 -10.45
CA ILE A 115 -8.08 0.02 -10.77
C ILE A 115 -8.08 -0.55 -12.20
N PHE A 116 -9.21 -1.05 -12.68
CA PHE A 116 -9.28 -1.61 -14.02
C PHE A 116 -9.15 -0.54 -15.11
N GLY A 117 -9.29 0.73 -14.77
CA GLY A 117 -9.07 1.85 -15.69
C GLY A 117 -7.66 2.42 -15.60
N LEU A 118 -6.81 1.86 -14.75
CA LEU A 118 -5.44 2.31 -14.58
C LEU A 118 -4.48 1.32 -15.21
N ASP A 119 -3.44 1.85 -15.85
CA ASP A 119 -2.38 1.04 -16.43
C ASP A 119 -1.19 1.09 -15.48
N VAL A 120 -1.12 0.10 -14.59
CA VAL A 120 -0.07 0.03 -13.58
C VAL A 120 1.12 -0.73 -14.13
N GLU A 121 2.31 -0.17 -13.97
CA GLU A 121 3.56 -0.80 -14.40
C GLU A 121 3.70 -2.17 -13.74
N PRO A 122 3.88 -3.25 -14.54
CA PRO A 122 3.91 -4.61 -13.98
C PRO A 122 4.97 -4.83 -12.91
N ALA A 123 6.10 -4.14 -13.00
CA ALA A 123 7.17 -4.29 -12.01
C ALA A 123 6.70 -3.94 -10.60
N LEU A 124 5.65 -3.14 -10.46
CA LEU A 124 5.13 -2.74 -9.15
C LEU A 124 4.32 -3.84 -8.47
N TYR A 125 3.85 -4.84 -9.21
CA TYR A 125 3.00 -5.88 -8.61
C TYR A 125 3.45 -7.30 -8.95
N GLU A 126 4.52 -7.48 -9.67
CA GLU A 126 5.09 -8.81 -9.93
C GLU A 126 5.99 -9.29 -8.82
#